data_7d57ceb70ba23fa2e558a99adcaa3897
#
_entry.id   7d57ceb70ba23fa2e558a99adcaa3897
#
_cell.length_a   1.000
_cell.length_b   1.000
_cell.length_c   1.000
_cell.angle_alpha   90.00
_cell.angle_beta   90.00
_cell.angle_gamma   90.00
#
_symmetry.space_group_name_H-M   'P 1'
#
loop_
_entity.id
_entity.type
_entity.pdbx_description
1 polymer ?
#
loop_
_entity_poly.entity_id
_entity_poly.type
_entity_poly.pdbx_seq_one_letter_code
_entity_poly.pdbx_strand_id
1 'polypeptide(L)'
;YSVVNAMKRLGINPILTDDAEMLQKADRVLFPGQGQAKEAMEYLKAHHLDQVIRDLKQPVLGICVGQQLLCRHSEEGDVDCIGIFDVDVKRFQPQRHEDKVPAMGWNEIYDLKTDLYKGFGKSSEALLHPYSYFVHSYYVPLCEDTIATADYILPYSASLHKDNFYTCQFHPEKSGKVGEQILKN
;
A
#
# COMPACT_ATOMS: atom_id res chain seq x y z
N TYR A 1 -14.49 3.99 -2.15
CA TYR A 1 -14.91 5.22 -2.90
C TYR A 1 -13.85 6.32 -2.89
N SER A 2 -13.03 6.49 -1.84
CA SER A 2 -12.02 7.56 -1.76
C SER A 2 -10.94 7.47 -2.85
N VAL A 3 -10.46 6.27 -3.16
CA VAL A 3 -9.49 6.02 -4.24
C VAL A 3 -10.10 6.36 -5.61
N VAL A 4 -11.34 5.92 -5.86
CA VAL A 4 -12.07 6.23 -7.11
C VAL A 4 -12.20 7.74 -7.29
N ASN A 5 -12.56 8.46 -6.24
CA ASN A 5 -12.71 9.92 -6.29
C ASN A 5 -11.37 10.62 -6.53
N ALA A 6 -10.28 10.11 -5.94
CA ALA A 6 -8.94 10.64 -6.18
C ALA A 6 -8.52 10.46 -7.65
N MET A 7 -8.77 9.30 -8.23
CA MET A 7 -8.47 9.04 -9.65
C MET A 7 -9.30 9.94 -10.57
N LYS A 8 -10.58 10.13 -10.28
CA LYS A 8 -11.43 11.05 -11.05
C LYS A 8 -10.93 12.50 -11.03
N ARG A 9 -10.41 12.97 -9.88
CA ARG A 9 -9.78 14.31 -9.80
C ARG A 9 -8.54 14.44 -10.71
N LEU A 10 -7.87 13.33 -10.99
CA LEU A 10 -6.74 13.26 -11.93
C LEU A 10 -7.18 13.09 -13.40
N GLY A 11 -8.47 13.10 -13.68
CA GLY A 11 -9.02 12.92 -15.02
C GLY A 11 -9.09 11.46 -15.47
N ILE A 12 -8.96 10.51 -14.54
CA ILE A 12 -9.00 9.07 -14.81
C ILE A 12 -10.33 8.51 -14.33
N ASN A 13 -11.00 7.74 -15.16
CA ASN A 13 -12.22 7.03 -14.79
C ASN A 13 -11.89 5.57 -14.49
N PRO A 14 -11.66 5.20 -13.22
CA PRO A 14 -11.34 3.83 -12.87
C PRO A 14 -12.57 2.94 -12.95
N ILE A 15 -12.35 1.69 -13.32
CA ILE A 15 -13.37 0.65 -13.29
C ILE A 15 -13.23 -0.12 -11.97
N LEU A 16 -14.27 -0.16 -11.18
CA LEU A 16 -14.33 -0.98 -9.97
C LEU A 16 -14.82 -2.38 -10.36
N THR A 17 -13.98 -3.39 -10.18
CA THR A 17 -14.30 -4.75 -10.60
C THR A 17 -13.58 -5.79 -9.74
N ASP A 18 -14.17 -6.98 -9.65
CA ASP A 18 -13.57 -8.22 -9.16
C ASP A 18 -13.57 -9.31 -10.24
N ASP A 19 -13.90 -8.93 -11.47
CA ASP A 19 -13.86 -9.83 -12.61
C ASP A 19 -12.43 -10.08 -13.07
N ALA A 20 -12.03 -11.36 -13.12
CA ALA A 20 -10.66 -11.78 -13.45
C ALA A 20 -10.22 -11.31 -14.84
N GLU A 21 -11.10 -11.41 -15.84
CA GLU A 21 -10.79 -11.03 -17.21
C GLU A 21 -10.58 -9.51 -17.34
N MET A 22 -11.42 -8.71 -16.68
CA MET A 22 -11.27 -7.27 -16.65
C MET A 22 -9.97 -6.84 -15.96
N LEU A 23 -9.60 -7.50 -14.84
CA LEU A 23 -8.33 -7.24 -14.15
C LEU A 23 -7.14 -7.56 -15.04
N GLN A 24 -7.16 -8.71 -15.73
CA GLN A 24 -6.07 -9.12 -16.63
C GLN A 24 -5.88 -8.19 -17.83
N LYS A 25 -6.95 -7.58 -18.32
CA LYS A 25 -6.94 -6.66 -19.47
C LYS A 25 -6.69 -5.20 -19.09
N ALA A 26 -6.74 -4.84 -17.82
CA ALA A 26 -6.50 -3.48 -17.38
C ALA A 26 -5.06 -3.06 -17.64
N ASP A 27 -4.84 -1.79 -18.00
CA ASP A 27 -3.49 -1.24 -18.19
C ASP A 27 -2.73 -1.14 -16.87
N ARG A 28 -3.43 -0.83 -15.78
CA ARG A 28 -2.90 -0.72 -14.42
C ARG A 28 -3.97 -1.15 -13.43
N VAL A 29 -3.54 -1.68 -12.30
CA VAL A 29 -4.44 -2.13 -11.24
C VAL A 29 -4.12 -1.42 -9.94
N LEU A 30 -5.12 -0.82 -9.32
CA LEU A 30 -5.07 -0.38 -7.93
C LEU A 30 -5.71 -1.46 -7.07
N PHE A 31 -5.00 -1.86 -6.04
CA PHE A 31 -5.45 -2.87 -5.09
C PHE A 31 -5.57 -2.24 -3.70
N PRO A 32 -6.63 -1.46 -3.45
CA PRO A 32 -6.91 -0.95 -2.11
C PRO A 32 -7.50 -2.07 -1.26
N GLY A 33 -7.10 -2.13 0.00
CA GLY A 33 -7.69 -3.05 0.96
C GLY A 33 -8.49 -2.30 2.02
N GLN A 34 -9.55 -2.93 2.50
CA GLN A 34 -10.33 -2.46 3.65
C GLN A 34 -10.67 -3.64 4.56
N GLY A 35 -10.85 -3.35 5.84
CA GLY A 35 -11.18 -4.36 6.83
C GLY A 35 -9.97 -5.15 7.29
N GLN A 36 -10.21 -6.38 7.71
CA GLN A 36 -9.20 -7.27 8.27
C GLN A 36 -8.56 -8.15 7.19
N ALA A 37 -7.27 -8.43 7.35
CA ALA A 37 -6.51 -9.23 6.39
C ALA A 37 -7.10 -10.62 6.20
N LYS A 38 -7.54 -11.28 7.28
CA LYS A 38 -8.13 -12.61 7.21
C LYS A 38 -9.39 -12.65 6.34
N GLU A 39 -10.35 -11.78 6.60
CA GLU A 39 -11.59 -11.71 5.83
C GLU A 39 -11.34 -11.39 4.36
N ALA A 40 -10.41 -10.45 4.10
CA ALA A 40 -10.02 -10.10 2.74
C ALA A 40 -9.40 -11.29 2.00
N MET A 41 -8.51 -12.04 2.65
CA MET A 41 -7.91 -13.24 2.04
C MET A 41 -8.91 -14.37 1.84
N GLU A 42 -9.85 -14.57 2.74
CA GLU A 42 -10.93 -15.55 2.58
C GLU A 42 -11.77 -15.22 1.34
N TYR A 43 -12.14 -13.96 1.15
CA TYR A 43 -12.86 -13.50 -0.05
C TYR A 43 -12.04 -13.74 -1.33
N LEU A 44 -10.78 -13.32 -1.35
CA LEU A 44 -9.91 -13.46 -2.52
C LEU A 44 -9.73 -14.94 -2.90
N LYS A 45 -9.48 -15.81 -1.94
CA LYS A 45 -9.31 -17.26 -2.17
C LYS A 45 -10.60 -17.92 -2.65
N ALA A 46 -11.74 -17.57 -2.07
CA ALA A 46 -13.05 -18.10 -2.47
C ALA A 46 -13.41 -17.76 -3.93
N HIS A 47 -12.93 -16.64 -4.45
CA HIS A 47 -13.15 -16.18 -5.83
C HIS A 47 -11.93 -16.41 -6.74
N HIS A 48 -10.90 -17.08 -6.27
CA HIS A 48 -9.62 -17.32 -6.99
C HIS A 48 -8.91 -16.04 -7.44
N LEU A 49 -9.21 -14.90 -6.80
CA LEU A 49 -8.62 -13.60 -7.12
C LEU A 49 -7.18 -13.47 -6.62
N ASP A 50 -6.79 -14.20 -5.59
CA ASP A 50 -5.40 -14.28 -5.11
C ASP A 50 -4.46 -14.78 -6.21
N GLN A 51 -4.85 -15.81 -6.96
CA GLN A 51 -4.10 -16.32 -8.12
C GLN A 51 -4.07 -15.28 -9.26
N VAL A 52 -5.22 -14.68 -9.56
CA VAL A 52 -5.34 -13.67 -10.62
C VAL A 52 -4.41 -12.49 -10.34
N ILE A 53 -4.42 -11.95 -9.11
CA ILE A 53 -3.58 -10.82 -8.71
C ILE A 53 -2.11 -11.20 -8.79
N ARG A 54 -1.74 -12.39 -8.31
CA ARG A 54 -0.35 -12.88 -8.35
C ARG A 54 0.19 -12.94 -9.78
N ASP A 55 -0.64 -13.31 -10.74
CA ASP A 55 -0.24 -13.52 -12.13
C ASP A 55 -0.30 -12.26 -13.00
N LEU A 56 -0.76 -11.12 -12.46
CA LEU A 56 -0.78 -9.86 -13.19
C LEU A 56 0.61 -9.43 -13.62
N LYS A 57 0.75 -8.91 -14.83
CA LYS A 57 2.01 -8.45 -15.41
C LYS A 57 2.10 -6.93 -15.56
N GLN A 58 0.97 -6.26 -15.64
CA GLN A 58 0.89 -4.80 -15.64
C GLN A 58 1.19 -4.22 -14.26
N PRO A 59 1.47 -2.91 -14.14
CA PRO A 59 1.73 -2.29 -12.84
C PRO A 59 0.54 -2.44 -11.89
N VAL A 60 0.84 -2.86 -10.67
CA VAL A 60 -0.13 -3.00 -9.57
C VAL A 60 0.33 -2.13 -8.42
N LEU A 61 -0.58 -1.32 -7.85
CA LEU A 61 -0.34 -0.55 -6.64
C LEU A 61 -1.25 -1.04 -5.51
N GLY A 62 -0.67 -1.71 -4.53
CA GLY A 62 -1.34 -2.08 -3.28
C GLY A 62 -1.38 -0.91 -2.31
N ILE A 63 -2.54 -0.61 -1.73
CA ILE A 63 -2.74 0.53 -0.84
C ILE A 63 -3.25 0.03 0.52
N CYS A 64 -2.59 0.44 1.59
CA CYS A 64 -2.90 0.12 2.99
C CYS A 64 -2.96 -1.39 3.23
N VAL A 65 -4.13 -1.96 3.52
CA VAL A 65 -4.29 -3.42 3.65
C VAL A 65 -3.88 -4.13 2.35
N GLY A 66 -4.05 -3.50 1.19
CA GLY A 66 -3.57 -4.03 -0.10
C GLY A 66 -2.06 -4.30 -0.11
N GLN A 67 -1.24 -3.45 0.51
CA GLN A 67 0.19 -3.73 0.72
C GLN A 67 0.38 -5.01 1.55
N GLN A 68 -0.34 -5.11 2.66
CA GLN A 68 -0.21 -6.22 3.60
C GLN A 68 -0.65 -7.55 2.98
N LEU A 69 -1.71 -7.54 2.17
CA LEU A 69 -2.20 -8.73 1.47
C LEU A 69 -1.23 -9.24 0.39
N LEU A 70 -0.36 -8.40 -0.14
CA LEU A 70 0.69 -8.80 -1.08
C LEU A 70 1.91 -9.42 -0.40
N CYS A 71 2.02 -9.34 0.92
CA CYS A 71 3.06 -10.00 1.70
C CYS A 71 2.80 -11.49 1.87
N ARG A 72 3.72 -12.21 2.50
CA ARG A 72 3.63 -13.67 2.69
C ARG A 72 2.58 -14.06 3.71
N HIS A 73 2.58 -13.41 4.87
CA HIS A 73 1.73 -13.74 6.01
C HIS A 73 1.37 -12.49 6.80
N SER A 74 0.23 -12.49 7.46
CA SER A 74 -0.18 -11.40 8.37
C SER A 74 -0.55 -11.92 9.74
N GLU A 75 -0.03 -11.28 10.79
CA GLU A 75 -0.45 -11.52 12.18
C GLU A 75 -1.92 -11.12 12.39
N GLU A 76 -2.47 -10.25 11.53
CA GLU A 76 -3.89 -9.90 11.59
C GLU A 76 -4.76 -11.08 11.14
N GLY A 77 -5.28 -11.80 12.12
CA GLY A 77 -6.07 -13.01 11.88
C GLY A 77 -5.25 -14.25 11.56
N ASP A 78 -3.91 -14.18 11.71
CA ASP A 78 -2.99 -15.31 11.49
C ASP A 78 -3.26 -15.99 10.15
N VAL A 79 -3.04 -15.26 9.05
CA VAL A 79 -3.43 -15.70 7.71
C VAL A 79 -2.30 -15.59 6.69
N ASP A 80 -2.17 -16.63 5.86
CA ASP A 80 -1.30 -16.59 4.69
C ASP A 80 -1.92 -15.72 3.60
N CYS A 81 -1.12 -14.80 3.06
CA CYS A 81 -1.53 -13.82 2.08
C CYS A 81 -1.06 -14.21 0.66
N ILE A 82 -1.05 -13.25 -0.28
CA ILE A 82 -0.76 -13.52 -1.70
C ILE A 82 0.71 -13.94 -1.91
N GLY A 83 1.64 -13.40 -1.11
CA GLY A 83 3.02 -13.89 -1.11
C GLY A 83 3.90 -13.36 -2.23
N ILE A 84 3.65 -12.16 -2.74
CA ILE A 84 4.55 -11.46 -3.67
C ILE A 84 5.84 -11.06 -2.95
N PHE A 85 5.70 -10.46 -1.77
CA PHE A 85 6.82 -10.04 -0.92
C PHE A 85 7.07 -11.08 0.17
N ASP A 86 8.31 -11.55 0.28
CA ASP A 86 8.70 -12.56 1.27
C ASP A 86 8.97 -11.93 2.64
N VAL A 87 7.94 -11.38 3.23
CA VAL A 87 7.98 -10.69 4.52
C VAL A 87 6.64 -10.87 5.23
N ASP A 88 6.68 -10.98 6.57
CA ASP A 88 5.49 -11.10 7.40
C ASP A 88 5.04 -9.73 7.93
N VAL A 89 3.75 -9.49 7.88
CA VAL A 89 3.09 -8.33 8.47
C VAL A 89 2.95 -8.56 9.98
N LYS A 90 3.37 -7.58 10.78
CA LYS A 90 3.41 -7.65 12.23
C LYS A 90 2.55 -6.59 12.89
N ARG A 91 2.09 -6.86 14.10
CA ARG A 91 1.37 -5.87 14.88
C ARG A 91 2.33 -4.94 15.60
N PHE A 92 2.03 -3.63 15.62
CA PHE A 92 2.74 -2.68 16.46
C PHE A 92 2.65 -3.06 17.93
N GLN A 93 3.80 -3.02 18.62
CA GLN A 93 3.90 -3.27 20.05
C GLN A 93 4.26 -1.97 20.77
N PRO A 94 3.31 -1.32 21.47
CA PRO A 94 3.60 -0.11 22.24
C PRO A 94 4.78 -0.31 23.21
N GLN A 95 5.71 0.63 23.19
CA GLN A 95 6.88 0.66 24.10
C GLN A 95 6.70 1.68 25.22
N ARG A 96 5.86 2.70 24.97
CA ARG A 96 5.58 3.79 25.91
C ARG A 96 4.07 4.00 25.99
N HIS A 97 3.64 4.68 27.06
CA HIS A 97 2.21 4.96 27.28
C HIS A 97 1.58 5.79 26.14
N GLU A 98 2.35 6.67 25.53
CA GLU A 98 1.90 7.51 24.42
C GLU A 98 1.84 6.80 23.07
N ASP A 99 2.42 5.61 22.93
CA ASP A 99 2.38 4.81 21.71
C ASP A 99 0.98 4.23 21.50
N LYS A 100 0.19 4.85 20.65
CA LYS A 100 -1.18 4.41 20.36
C LYS A 100 -1.23 3.48 19.15
N VAL A 101 -2.06 2.46 19.25
CA VAL A 101 -2.37 1.55 18.14
C VAL A 101 -3.89 1.58 17.92
N PRO A 102 -4.36 1.93 16.72
CA PRO A 102 -3.60 2.14 15.46
C PRO A 102 -2.75 3.42 15.46
N ALA A 103 -1.65 3.37 14.70
CA ALA A 103 -0.93 4.55 14.27
C ALA A 103 -1.86 5.35 13.34
N MET A 104 -2.18 6.60 13.69
CA MET A 104 -3.12 7.42 12.94
C MET A 104 -2.61 8.84 12.83
N GLY A 105 -2.57 9.37 11.62
CA GLY A 105 -2.20 10.75 11.34
C GLY A 105 -1.16 10.89 10.23
N TRP A 106 -0.64 12.10 10.13
CA TRP A 106 0.38 12.46 9.15
C TRP A 106 1.76 12.09 9.66
N ASN A 107 2.56 11.44 8.81
CA ASN A 107 3.92 11.06 9.10
C ASN A 107 4.82 11.23 7.87
N GLU A 108 6.07 11.60 8.10
CA GLU A 108 7.06 11.76 7.03
C GLU A 108 7.48 10.38 6.48
N ILE A 109 7.66 10.32 5.17
CA ILE A 109 8.27 9.18 4.49
C ILE A 109 9.64 9.60 3.95
N TYR A 110 10.62 8.71 4.00
CA TYR A 110 11.98 8.98 3.59
C TYR A 110 12.64 7.75 2.94
N ASP A 111 13.89 7.89 2.48
CA ASP A 111 14.60 6.85 1.71
C ASP A 111 13.79 6.38 0.49
N LEU A 112 13.29 7.37 -0.27
CA LEU A 112 12.42 7.14 -1.42
C LEU A 112 13.20 6.60 -2.61
N LYS A 113 12.74 5.48 -3.16
CA LYS A 113 13.36 4.78 -4.29
C LYS A 113 12.32 4.49 -5.38
N THR A 114 12.78 4.23 -6.57
CA THR A 114 11.99 3.85 -7.75
C THR A 114 11.16 4.98 -8.36
N ASP A 115 10.57 4.68 -9.53
CA ASP A 115 9.77 5.65 -10.29
C ASP A 115 8.44 6.03 -9.61
N LEU A 116 8.00 5.24 -8.60
CA LEU A 116 6.84 5.61 -7.79
C LEU A 116 7.02 6.98 -7.13
N TYR A 117 8.27 7.33 -6.80
CA TYR A 117 8.64 8.59 -6.15
C TYR A 117 9.34 9.58 -7.09
N LYS A 118 9.10 9.44 -8.41
CA LYS A 118 9.59 10.39 -9.40
C LYS A 118 9.07 11.79 -9.13
N GLY A 119 9.96 12.79 -9.14
CA GLY A 119 9.63 14.18 -8.87
C GLY A 119 9.77 14.59 -7.39
N PHE A 120 9.95 13.63 -6.49
CA PHE A 120 10.22 13.93 -5.08
C PHE A 120 11.63 14.49 -4.91
N GLY A 121 11.80 15.37 -3.90
CA GLY A 121 13.09 16.01 -3.63
C GLY A 121 13.45 17.18 -4.55
N LYS A 122 12.58 17.58 -5.48
CA LYS A 122 12.96 18.55 -6.53
C LYS A 122 12.00 19.72 -6.77
N SER A 123 10.72 19.63 -6.43
CA SER A 123 9.74 20.54 -7.05
C SER A 123 8.90 21.40 -6.11
N SER A 124 8.74 21.03 -4.88
CA SER A 124 7.99 21.82 -3.89
C SER A 124 8.35 21.37 -2.49
N GLU A 125 8.15 22.23 -1.51
CA GLU A 125 8.39 21.91 -0.10
C GLU A 125 7.68 20.62 0.33
N ALA A 126 6.45 20.42 -0.13
CA ALA A 126 5.68 19.20 0.15
C ALA A 126 6.32 17.92 -0.40
N LEU A 127 7.10 18.00 -1.48
CA LEU A 127 7.82 16.87 -2.06
C LEU A 127 9.27 16.75 -1.56
N LEU A 128 9.79 17.80 -0.89
CA LEU A 128 11.08 17.76 -0.19
C LEU A 128 10.98 17.05 1.16
N HIS A 129 9.89 17.31 1.88
CA HIS A 129 9.56 16.69 3.16
C HIS A 129 8.18 16.04 3.06
N PRO A 130 8.10 14.88 2.40
CA PRO A 130 6.79 14.31 2.08
C PRO A 130 6.13 13.69 3.31
N TYR A 131 5.02 14.29 3.73
CA TYR A 131 4.13 13.76 4.74
C TYR A 131 2.96 13.03 4.08
N SER A 132 2.63 11.88 4.60
CA SER A 132 1.54 11.03 4.13
C SER A 132 0.62 10.63 5.26
N TYR A 133 -0.64 10.35 4.95
CA TYR A 133 -1.64 9.97 5.94
C TYR A 133 -1.66 8.47 6.17
N PHE A 134 -1.45 8.07 7.42
CA PHE A 134 -1.44 6.69 7.87
C PHE A 134 -2.61 6.40 8.84
N VAL A 135 -3.16 5.22 8.74
CA VAL A 135 -4.06 4.65 9.75
C VAL A 135 -3.94 3.13 9.70
N HIS A 136 -3.14 2.54 10.59
CA HIS A 136 -2.92 1.10 10.61
C HIS A 136 -2.40 0.60 11.97
N SER A 137 -2.74 -0.63 12.30
CA SER A 137 -2.29 -1.33 13.51
C SER A 137 -1.18 -2.34 13.23
N TYR A 138 -1.03 -2.73 11.96
CA TYR A 138 -0.06 -3.71 11.49
C TYR A 138 0.86 -3.04 10.49
N TYR A 139 2.10 -3.50 10.43
CA TYR A 139 3.14 -2.92 9.58
C TYR A 139 3.99 -4.00 8.92
N VAL A 140 4.66 -3.64 7.85
CA VAL A 140 5.66 -4.46 7.18
C VAL A 140 7.05 -4.05 7.68
N PRO A 141 7.83 -4.96 8.29
CA PRO A 141 9.21 -4.65 8.66
C PRO A 141 10.06 -4.21 7.47
N LEU A 142 11.16 -3.52 7.72
CA LEU A 142 12.13 -3.23 6.68
C LEU A 142 12.67 -4.53 6.08
N CYS A 143 12.76 -4.58 4.75
CA CYS A 143 13.23 -5.73 3.99
C CYS A 143 13.93 -5.26 2.71
N GLU A 144 14.42 -6.20 1.91
CA GLU A 144 15.12 -5.90 0.65
C GLU A 144 14.24 -5.17 -0.38
N ASP A 145 12.92 -5.37 -0.32
CA ASP A 145 11.95 -4.75 -1.23
C ASP A 145 11.47 -3.37 -0.77
N THR A 146 11.97 -2.85 0.35
CA THR A 146 11.55 -1.55 0.89
C THR A 146 12.01 -0.41 -0.02
N ILE A 147 11.07 0.44 -0.44
CA ILE A 147 11.35 1.61 -1.29
C ILE A 147 10.98 2.95 -0.65
N ALA A 148 10.37 2.92 0.50
CA ALA A 148 10.15 4.09 1.37
C ALA A 148 10.02 3.62 2.80
N THR A 149 10.52 4.42 3.72
CA THR A 149 10.54 4.16 5.17
C THR A 149 9.73 5.22 5.90
N ALA A 150 9.08 4.82 6.98
CA ALA A 150 8.48 5.71 7.96
C ALA A 150 8.80 5.22 9.37
N ASP A 151 8.72 6.10 10.35
CA ASP A 151 8.99 5.77 11.75
C ASP A 151 7.72 5.91 12.60
N TYR A 152 7.35 4.84 13.26
CA TYR A 152 6.35 4.84 14.33
C TYR A 152 6.64 3.66 15.25
N ILE A 153 7.04 3.94 16.51
CA ILE A 153 7.56 2.97 17.47
C ILE A 153 8.91 2.39 17.00
N LEU A 154 8.99 2.02 15.72
CA LEU A 154 10.20 1.53 15.03
C LEU A 154 10.14 1.96 13.55
N PRO A 155 11.30 1.94 12.84
CA PRO A 155 11.29 2.10 11.39
C PRO A 155 10.59 0.92 10.71
N TYR A 156 9.77 1.19 9.69
CA TYR A 156 9.07 0.16 8.93
C TYR A 156 8.91 0.54 7.45
N SER A 157 8.49 -0.41 6.63
CA SER A 157 8.27 -0.20 5.20
C SER A 157 6.99 0.59 4.96
N ALA A 158 7.14 1.86 4.56
CA ALA A 158 6.02 2.67 4.08
C ALA A 158 5.60 2.27 2.66
N SER A 159 6.55 1.74 1.87
CA SER A 159 6.31 1.24 0.50
C SER A 159 7.24 0.08 0.18
N LEU A 160 6.75 -0.80 -0.67
CA LEU A 160 7.49 -1.94 -1.21
C LEU A 160 7.45 -1.92 -2.74
N HIS A 161 8.44 -2.54 -3.37
CA HIS A 161 8.46 -2.79 -4.81
C HIS A 161 9.16 -4.11 -5.13
N LYS A 162 8.52 -4.90 -5.97
CA LYS A 162 9.09 -6.09 -6.59
C LYS A 162 8.41 -6.32 -7.93
N ASP A 163 9.22 -6.47 -9.00
CA ASP A 163 8.72 -6.65 -10.36
C ASP A 163 7.71 -5.55 -10.76
N ASN A 164 6.47 -5.92 -11.08
CA ASN A 164 5.39 -4.99 -11.42
C ASN A 164 4.54 -4.55 -10.23
N PHE A 165 4.86 -5.01 -9.01
CA PHE A 165 4.11 -4.70 -7.80
C PHE A 165 4.75 -3.55 -7.02
N TYR A 166 3.94 -2.53 -6.74
CA TYR A 166 4.27 -1.37 -5.90
C TYR A 166 3.26 -1.29 -4.77
N THR A 167 3.65 -0.70 -3.66
CA THR A 167 2.73 -0.55 -2.52
C THR A 167 2.89 0.76 -1.78
N CYS A 168 1.84 1.15 -1.06
CA CYS A 168 1.84 2.21 -0.05
C CYS A 168 1.10 1.72 1.19
N GLN A 169 1.73 1.78 2.37
CA GLN A 169 1.03 1.58 3.64
C GLN A 169 0.10 2.74 3.94
N PHE A 170 0.50 3.95 3.60
CA PHE A 170 -0.31 5.14 3.72
C PHE A 170 -1.39 5.20 2.64
N HIS A 171 -2.30 6.15 2.78
CA HIS A 171 -3.37 6.41 1.83
C HIS A 171 -2.99 7.56 0.89
N PRO A 172 -2.50 7.31 -0.34
CA PRO A 172 -2.16 8.37 -1.27
C PRO A 172 -3.38 9.24 -1.62
N GLU A 173 -4.57 8.66 -1.68
CA GLU A 173 -5.83 9.38 -1.92
C GLU A 173 -6.19 10.39 -0.81
N LYS A 174 -5.55 10.30 0.35
CA LYS A 174 -5.73 11.19 1.50
C LYS A 174 -4.47 12.00 1.84
N SER A 175 -3.43 11.91 1.03
CA SER A 175 -2.11 12.48 1.32
C SER A 175 -1.80 13.76 0.53
N GLY A 176 -2.82 14.48 0.06
CA GLY A 176 -2.66 15.77 -0.60
C GLY A 176 -1.77 15.71 -1.83
N LYS A 177 -0.86 16.69 -1.99
CA LYS A 177 0.06 16.78 -3.15
C LYS A 177 1.02 15.59 -3.24
N VAL A 178 1.44 15.04 -2.12
CA VAL A 178 2.31 13.85 -2.06
C VAL A 178 1.58 12.66 -2.69
N GLY A 179 0.36 12.39 -2.24
CA GLY A 179 -0.46 11.30 -2.78
C GLY A 179 -0.84 11.50 -4.24
N GLU A 180 -1.17 12.73 -4.62
CA GLU A 180 -1.46 13.08 -6.02
C GLU A 180 -0.28 12.77 -6.94
N GLN A 181 0.95 13.12 -6.54
CA GLN A 181 2.15 12.83 -7.31
C GLN A 181 2.39 11.33 -7.44
N ILE A 182 2.20 10.56 -6.36
CA ILE A 182 2.33 9.10 -6.38
C ILE A 182 1.31 8.46 -7.35
N LEU A 183 0.06 8.90 -7.29
CA LEU A 183 -0.99 8.37 -8.17
C LEU A 183 -0.77 8.75 -9.64
N LYS A 184 -0.09 9.86 -9.92
CA LYS A 184 0.31 10.26 -11.28
C LYS A 184 1.47 9.46 -11.84
N ASN A 185 2.38 9.00 -10.96
CA ASN A 185 3.56 8.25 -11.36
C ASN A 185 3.23 6.81 -11.76
#